data_eedffe11720601a9e90f0468d68e6d19
#
_entry.id   eedffe11720601a9e90f0468d68e6d19
#
_cell.length_a   1.000
_cell.length_b   1.000
_cell.length_c   1.000
_cell.angle_alpha   90.00
_cell.angle_beta   90.00
_cell.angle_gamma   90.00
#
_symmetry.space_group_name_H-M   'P 1'
#
loop_
_entity.id
_entity.type
_entity.pdbx_description
1 polymer ?
#
loop_
_entity_poly.entity_id
_entity_poly.type
_entity_poly.pdbx_seq_one_letter_code
_entity_poly.pdbx_strand_id
1 'polypeptide(L)'
;MSGVLTASATDTQRARTRRRGWVWGSAGSRPWAITLLIAAIALALPFMLGNRTADAMMASLLVLVAGAFVAGVWAIQVGPSVFPGPERGWLVFGAVFSGLILLQVVPIPAIAAVFGPYPEALWAHPEFAPRHWSPDAGATLRGWAAFVALFTVAWIAYHLPASQRNVLWLALAAGAWFQAAYGLAAHATGSETIFGIWERNTPHAVHGSFSNYNLFAAYLALLWPLAVAVWWIREMPLLGRRSKEVKIAGSLITSAVIGAALIGSTSRLGSTAGLVGMVVALLLWSRSRRLVRGASVWPLYLALGAGLVAAAWYGLTPLAERLVRTGAHDMRFEVIGLVLSEWPRAWWLHGVGLGGFEAAFKQIQPGHMGFWLDYAHSDLLQWLLEMGLVGALLLATVAVALVRRLHLSTERIALYAGLAALSLVALADFSWHMPATQTVLALYIGILLRAEARRP
;
A
#
# COMPACT_ATOMS: atom_id res chain seq x y z
N MET A 1 74.21 1.88 -18.55
CA MET A 1 73.36 0.72 -18.57
C MET A 1 72.84 0.49 -17.15
N SER A 2 71.68 0.91 -16.84
CA SER A 2 70.88 0.47 -15.67
C SER A 2 69.47 1.05 -15.80
N GLY A 3 68.60 0.22 -16.33
CA GLY A 3 67.11 0.52 -16.34
C GLY A 3 66.50 -0.02 -15.03
N VAL A 4 65.99 0.88 -14.19
CA VAL A 4 65.22 0.54 -13.01
C VAL A 4 63.75 0.56 -13.38
N LEU A 5 63.10 -0.61 -13.31
CA LEU A 5 61.66 -0.80 -13.44
C LEU A 5 60.96 -0.15 -12.25
N THR A 6 60.26 0.93 -12.49
CA THR A 6 59.27 1.49 -11.56
C THR A 6 57.96 0.73 -11.71
N ALA A 7 57.75 -0.29 -10.87
CA ALA A 7 56.41 -0.92 -10.73
C ALA A 7 55.44 0.08 -10.08
N SER A 8 54.38 0.36 -10.80
CA SER A 8 53.39 1.36 -10.47
C SER A 8 52.59 0.98 -9.20
N ALA A 9 52.56 1.91 -8.23
CA ALA A 9 51.81 1.83 -6.99
C ALA A 9 50.28 1.79 -7.18
N THR A 10 49.82 1.78 -8.41
CA THR A 10 48.40 1.81 -8.77
C THR A 10 47.69 0.45 -8.74
N ASP A 11 48.44 -0.65 -8.88
CA ASP A 11 47.82 -2.00 -8.88
C ASP A 11 47.57 -2.56 -7.47
N THR A 12 48.33 -2.15 -6.48
CA THR A 12 48.13 -2.55 -5.08
C THR A 12 46.92 -1.87 -4.43
N GLN A 13 46.50 -0.73 -4.92
CA GLN A 13 45.32 -0.04 -4.43
C GLN A 13 44.02 -0.64 -4.99
N ARG A 14 44.01 -1.16 -6.23
CA ARG A 14 42.87 -1.84 -6.86
C ARG A 14 42.63 -3.25 -6.28
N ALA A 15 43.59 -3.92 -5.73
CA ALA A 15 43.44 -5.23 -5.11
C ALA A 15 42.85 -5.15 -3.69
N ARG A 16 43.01 -4.02 -2.99
CA ARG A 16 42.45 -3.82 -1.63
C ARG A 16 40.94 -3.52 -1.58
N THR A 17 40.32 -3.15 -2.69
CA THR A 17 38.91 -2.84 -2.74
C THR A 17 37.99 -4.05 -2.98
N ARG A 18 38.53 -5.23 -3.25
CA ARG A 18 37.76 -6.46 -3.57
C ARG A 18 37.47 -7.41 -2.41
N ARG A 19 37.92 -7.13 -1.18
CA ARG A 19 37.63 -7.96 0.01
C ARG A 19 37.04 -7.14 1.14
N ARG A 20 35.89 -6.50 0.92
CA ARG A 20 34.99 -6.12 2.03
C ARG A 20 33.98 -7.25 2.20
N GLY A 21 34.37 -8.26 2.97
CA GLY A 21 33.43 -9.23 3.51
C GLY A 21 32.34 -8.52 4.32
N TRP A 22 31.17 -9.08 4.30
CA TRP A 22 30.03 -8.62 5.11
C TRP A 22 30.38 -8.73 6.60
N VAL A 23 30.81 -7.64 7.21
CA VAL A 23 31.00 -7.57 8.67
C VAL A 23 29.76 -6.92 9.24
N TRP A 24 28.92 -7.73 9.86
CA TRP A 24 27.80 -7.26 10.65
C TRP A 24 28.33 -6.34 11.76
N GLY A 25 27.98 -5.03 11.72
CA GLY A 25 28.41 -4.04 12.70
C GLY A 25 29.27 -2.89 12.16
N SER A 26 29.72 -2.94 10.89
CA SER A 26 30.38 -1.80 10.25
C SER A 26 29.37 -0.70 9.89
N ALA A 27 29.77 0.56 9.84
CA ALA A 27 28.91 1.70 9.44
C ALA A 27 28.20 1.48 8.09
N GLY A 28 28.69 0.59 7.23
CA GLY A 28 28.06 0.23 5.96
C GLY A 28 26.94 -0.82 6.05
N SER A 29 26.78 -1.53 7.16
CA SER A 29 25.74 -2.58 7.32
C SER A 29 24.41 -2.04 7.88
N ARG A 30 24.42 -0.94 8.63
CA ARG A 30 23.22 -0.36 9.25
C ARG A 30 22.14 0.05 8.26
N PRO A 31 22.42 0.71 7.12
CA PRO A 31 21.40 1.03 6.11
C PRO A 31 20.72 -0.20 5.54
N TRP A 32 21.44 -1.33 5.41
CA TRP A 32 20.86 -2.60 4.99
C TRP A 32 19.95 -3.21 6.04
N ALA A 33 20.28 -3.11 7.32
CA ALA A 33 19.43 -3.59 8.40
C ALA A 33 18.07 -2.87 8.41
N ILE A 34 18.04 -1.55 8.16
CA ILE A 34 16.81 -0.77 8.03
C ILE A 34 15.97 -1.28 6.86
N THR A 35 16.58 -1.49 5.69
CA THR A 35 15.88 -2.00 4.51
C THR A 35 15.30 -3.40 4.75
N LEU A 36 16.06 -4.29 5.37
CA LEU A 36 15.60 -5.64 5.70
C LEU A 36 14.47 -5.63 6.74
N LEU A 37 14.53 -4.74 7.73
CA LEU A 37 13.46 -4.57 8.70
C LEU A 37 12.16 -4.11 8.02
N ILE A 38 12.23 -3.10 7.16
CA ILE A 38 11.05 -2.62 6.42
C ILE A 38 10.52 -3.72 5.49
N ALA A 39 11.38 -4.46 4.80
CA ALA A 39 10.97 -5.58 3.98
C ALA A 39 10.29 -6.67 4.81
N ALA A 40 10.83 -6.99 5.99
CA ALA A 40 10.24 -7.96 6.90
C ALA A 40 8.85 -7.52 7.40
N ILE A 41 8.69 -6.26 7.77
CA ILE A 41 7.39 -5.70 8.15
C ILE A 41 6.39 -5.82 6.99
N ALA A 42 6.77 -5.35 5.79
CA ALA A 42 5.91 -5.38 4.62
C ALA A 42 5.53 -6.81 4.19
N LEU A 43 6.40 -7.80 4.46
CA LEU A 43 6.11 -9.21 4.23
C LEU A 43 5.25 -9.82 5.34
N ALA A 44 5.47 -9.44 6.61
CA ALA A 44 4.76 -10.03 7.74
C ALA A 44 3.29 -9.61 7.80
N LEU A 45 2.98 -8.34 7.50
CA LEU A 45 1.64 -7.79 7.65
C LEU A 45 0.55 -8.54 6.87
N PRO A 46 0.73 -8.98 5.61
CA PRO A 46 -0.28 -9.78 4.91
C PRO A 46 -0.58 -11.12 5.59
N PHE A 47 0.39 -11.70 6.33
CA PHE A 47 0.20 -12.97 7.04
C PHE A 47 -0.63 -12.83 8.33
N MET A 48 -0.95 -11.62 8.74
CA MET A 48 -1.80 -11.32 9.89
C MET A 48 -3.28 -11.21 9.45
N LEU A 49 -3.80 -12.22 8.74
CA LEU A 49 -5.17 -12.35 8.23
C LEU A 49 -5.64 -11.16 7.36
N GLY A 50 -4.68 -10.51 6.69
CA GLY A 50 -4.97 -9.29 5.93
C GLY A 50 -5.53 -8.16 6.79
N ASN A 51 -5.37 -8.26 8.14
CA ASN A 51 -5.69 -7.21 9.11
C ASN A 51 -7.19 -6.89 9.26
N ARG A 52 -8.10 -7.82 8.98
CA ARG A 52 -9.54 -7.55 9.05
C ARG A 52 -10.11 -7.66 10.46
N THR A 53 -9.67 -8.63 11.27
CA THR A 53 -10.17 -8.76 12.65
C THR A 53 -9.57 -7.66 13.53
N ALA A 54 -10.30 -7.21 14.56
CA ALA A 54 -9.83 -6.16 15.47
C ALA A 54 -8.47 -6.51 16.10
N ASP A 55 -8.29 -7.76 16.54
CA ASP A 55 -7.04 -8.25 17.13
C ASP A 55 -5.90 -8.25 16.10
N ALA A 56 -6.17 -8.72 14.88
CA ALA A 56 -5.19 -8.76 13.80
C ALA A 56 -4.82 -7.33 13.35
N MET A 57 -5.79 -6.41 13.30
CA MET A 57 -5.51 -5.00 13.02
C MET A 57 -4.66 -4.37 14.10
N MET A 58 -4.98 -4.60 15.38
CA MET A 58 -4.19 -4.07 16.49
C MET A 58 -2.77 -4.64 16.50
N ALA A 59 -2.62 -5.96 16.34
CA ALA A 59 -1.30 -6.59 16.25
C ALA A 59 -0.49 -6.06 15.06
N SER A 60 -1.13 -5.87 13.91
CA SER A 60 -0.49 -5.33 12.71
C SER A 60 -0.07 -3.87 12.89
N LEU A 61 -0.90 -3.07 13.53
CA LEU A 61 -0.58 -1.68 13.89
C LEU A 61 0.62 -1.63 14.84
N LEU A 62 0.66 -2.49 15.85
CA LEU A 62 1.80 -2.59 16.78
C LEU A 62 3.10 -2.96 16.05
N VAL A 63 3.05 -3.96 15.15
CA VAL A 63 4.20 -4.36 14.33
C VAL A 63 4.66 -3.21 13.44
N LEU A 64 3.74 -2.50 12.79
CA LEU A 64 4.04 -1.37 11.93
C LEU A 64 4.67 -0.22 12.73
N VAL A 65 4.04 0.18 13.83
CA VAL A 65 4.50 1.32 14.67
C VAL A 65 5.85 1.01 15.32
N ALA A 66 6.00 -0.15 15.95
CA ALA A 66 7.25 -0.56 16.58
C ALA A 66 8.38 -0.68 15.56
N GLY A 67 8.11 -1.33 14.43
CA GLY A 67 9.10 -1.48 13.36
C GLY A 67 9.49 -0.17 12.70
N ALA A 68 8.54 0.72 12.42
CA ALA A 68 8.82 2.06 11.90
C ALA A 68 9.60 2.92 12.91
N PHE A 69 9.29 2.82 14.20
CA PHE A 69 10.05 3.48 15.27
C PHE A 69 11.51 3.01 15.29
N VAL A 70 11.74 1.70 15.33
CA VAL A 70 13.10 1.12 15.31
C VAL A 70 13.85 1.54 14.03
N ALA A 71 13.21 1.45 12.87
CA ALA A 71 13.80 1.86 11.59
C ALA A 71 14.13 3.36 11.58
N GLY A 72 13.26 4.21 12.13
CA GLY A 72 13.46 5.65 12.25
C GLY A 72 14.63 6.00 13.18
N VAL A 73 14.70 5.39 14.35
CA VAL A 73 15.82 5.55 15.29
C VAL A 73 17.15 5.13 14.64
N TRP A 74 17.17 3.99 13.95
CA TRP A 74 18.37 3.55 13.23
C TRP A 74 18.74 4.49 12.09
N ALA A 75 17.78 5.03 11.35
CA ALA A 75 18.03 6.01 10.29
C ALA A 75 18.70 7.27 10.84
N ILE A 76 18.22 7.77 11.99
CA ILE A 76 18.83 8.92 12.69
C ILE A 76 20.26 8.58 13.16
N GLN A 77 20.49 7.38 13.71
CA GLN A 77 21.81 6.94 14.17
C GLN A 77 22.82 6.75 13.02
N VAL A 78 22.36 6.34 11.85
CA VAL A 78 23.21 6.24 10.63
C VAL A 78 23.68 7.64 10.21
N GLY A 79 22.90 8.65 10.49
CA GLY A 79 23.28 10.05 10.33
C GLY A 79 22.84 10.68 9.01
N PRO A 80 22.93 12.01 8.93
CA PRO A 80 22.35 12.81 7.84
C PRO A 80 23.07 12.63 6.48
N SER A 81 24.25 12.01 6.45
CA SER A 81 24.94 11.70 5.19
C SER A 81 24.23 10.59 4.38
N VAL A 82 23.47 9.72 5.04
CA VAL A 82 22.72 8.62 4.41
C VAL A 82 21.22 8.89 4.43
N PHE A 83 20.73 9.34 5.57
CA PHE A 83 19.34 9.74 5.78
C PHE A 83 19.27 11.21 6.19
N PRO A 84 19.33 12.15 5.23
CA PRO A 84 19.14 13.56 5.52
C PRO A 84 17.74 13.78 6.12
N GLY A 85 17.61 14.79 6.96
CA GLY A 85 16.32 15.17 7.52
C GLY A 85 15.28 15.40 6.43
N PRO A 86 14.00 15.25 6.74
CA PRO A 86 12.96 15.46 5.73
C PRO A 86 13.00 16.91 5.23
N GLU A 87 12.80 17.07 3.91
CA GLU A 87 12.69 18.39 3.29
C GLU A 87 11.56 19.20 3.94
N ARG A 88 11.64 20.52 3.88
CA ARG A 88 10.62 21.43 4.48
C ARG A 88 9.19 21.04 4.10
N GLY A 89 8.95 20.65 2.84
CA GLY A 89 7.63 20.23 2.38
C GLY A 89 7.08 19.00 3.14
N TRP A 90 7.93 18.03 3.43
CA TRP A 90 7.57 16.85 4.23
C TRP A 90 7.25 17.24 5.68
N LEU A 91 8.10 18.10 6.28
CA LEU A 91 7.89 18.55 7.66
C LEU A 91 6.60 19.34 7.80
N VAL A 92 6.34 20.28 6.88
CA VAL A 92 5.10 21.07 6.88
C VAL A 92 3.88 20.15 6.71
N PHE A 93 3.91 19.24 5.74
CA PHE A 93 2.82 18.29 5.52
C PHE A 93 2.59 17.43 6.77
N GLY A 94 3.65 16.82 7.32
CA GLY A 94 3.56 15.98 8.51
C GLY A 94 3.06 16.73 9.74
N ALA A 95 3.53 17.97 9.95
CA ALA A 95 3.11 18.81 11.07
C ALA A 95 1.65 19.26 10.94
N VAL A 96 1.23 19.72 9.76
CA VAL A 96 -0.16 20.14 9.51
C VAL A 96 -1.11 18.96 9.68
N PHE A 97 -0.78 17.80 9.10
CA PHE A 97 -1.62 16.63 9.21
C PHE A 97 -1.68 16.09 10.64
N SER A 98 -0.53 15.97 11.33
CA SER A 98 -0.51 15.58 12.75
C SER A 98 -1.26 16.57 13.62
N GLY A 99 -1.08 17.86 13.39
CA GLY A 99 -1.77 18.91 14.14
C GLY A 99 -3.29 18.83 13.97
N LEU A 100 -3.78 18.59 12.75
CA LEU A 100 -5.19 18.39 12.48
C LEU A 100 -5.76 17.18 13.22
N ILE A 101 -5.06 16.03 13.16
CA ILE A 101 -5.53 14.81 13.85
C ILE A 101 -5.51 15.01 15.37
N LEU A 102 -4.43 15.58 15.91
CA LEU A 102 -4.31 15.80 17.36
C LEU A 102 -5.34 16.81 17.88
N LEU A 103 -5.70 17.82 17.07
CA LEU A 103 -6.78 18.75 17.41
C LEU A 103 -8.12 18.04 17.61
N GLN A 104 -8.37 16.95 16.88
CA GLN A 104 -9.60 16.17 16.99
C GLN A 104 -9.74 15.45 18.34
N VAL A 105 -8.65 15.25 19.08
CA VAL A 105 -8.62 14.54 20.36
C VAL A 105 -8.31 15.45 21.56
N VAL A 106 -8.10 16.75 21.32
CA VAL A 106 -7.92 17.70 22.42
C VAL A 106 -9.24 17.83 23.21
N PRO A 107 -9.20 17.68 24.55
CA PRO A 107 -10.42 17.70 25.37
C PRO A 107 -10.93 19.13 25.62
N ILE A 108 -11.39 19.80 24.57
CA ILE A 108 -11.95 21.15 24.61
C ILE A 108 -13.44 21.08 24.25
N PRO A 109 -14.38 21.20 25.21
CA PRO A 109 -15.82 21.11 24.97
C PRO A 109 -16.33 22.06 23.88
N ALA A 110 -15.78 23.27 23.78
CA ALA A 110 -16.15 24.23 22.74
C ALA A 110 -15.81 23.72 21.31
N ILE A 111 -14.69 23.00 21.14
CA ILE A 111 -14.31 22.38 19.88
C ILE A 111 -15.26 21.20 19.59
N ALA A 112 -15.54 20.38 20.60
CA ALA A 112 -16.48 19.26 20.47
C ALA A 112 -17.89 19.76 20.08
N ALA A 113 -18.35 20.88 20.66
CA ALA A 113 -19.65 21.45 20.34
C ALA A 113 -19.79 21.97 18.90
N VAL A 114 -18.68 22.50 18.34
CA VAL A 114 -18.68 23.06 16.97
C VAL A 114 -18.46 21.99 15.91
N PHE A 115 -17.58 21.04 16.16
CA PHE A 115 -17.06 20.10 15.15
C PHE A 115 -17.45 18.64 15.39
N GLY A 116 -17.83 18.29 16.63
CA GLY A 116 -18.11 16.89 16.97
C GLY A 116 -19.48 16.41 16.45
N PRO A 117 -19.55 15.14 16.01
CA PRO A 117 -20.78 14.54 15.54
C PRO A 117 -21.63 14.00 16.72
N TYR A 118 -22.14 14.88 17.56
CA TYR A 118 -22.87 14.48 18.76
C TYR A 118 -24.33 14.92 18.75
N PRO A 119 -25.27 14.03 19.14
CA PRO A 119 -26.66 14.39 19.33
C PRO A 119 -26.83 15.50 20.37
N GLU A 120 -27.78 16.40 20.11
CA GLU A 120 -28.07 17.53 21.03
C GLU A 120 -28.42 17.06 22.45
N ALA A 121 -29.06 15.91 22.58
CA ALA A 121 -29.44 15.33 23.86
C ALA A 121 -28.24 15.07 24.80
N LEU A 122 -27.05 14.81 24.28
CA LEU A 122 -25.85 14.59 25.11
C LEU A 122 -25.37 15.87 25.83
N TRP A 123 -25.69 17.04 25.29
CA TRP A 123 -25.30 18.32 25.88
C TRP A 123 -26.20 18.72 27.08
N ALA A 124 -27.37 18.11 27.21
CA ALA A 124 -28.25 18.31 28.34
C ALA A 124 -27.72 17.68 29.64
N HIS A 125 -26.78 16.77 29.55
CA HIS A 125 -26.21 16.02 30.66
C HIS A 125 -24.72 16.31 30.81
N PRO A 126 -24.27 17.23 31.70
CA PRO A 126 -22.87 17.64 31.84
C PRO A 126 -21.90 16.49 32.10
N GLU A 127 -22.37 15.44 32.79
CA GLU A 127 -21.57 14.23 33.08
C GLU A 127 -21.25 13.39 31.83
N PHE A 128 -22.07 13.48 30.78
CA PHE A 128 -21.90 12.81 29.51
C PHE A 128 -21.51 13.75 28.38
N ALA A 129 -21.32 15.04 28.66
CA ALA A 129 -21.01 16.05 27.66
C ALA A 129 -19.74 15.67 26.88
N PRO A 130 -19.79 15.66 25.54
CA PRO A 130 -18.64 15.35 24.70
C PRO A 130 -17.49 16.34 24.95
N ARG A 131 -16.26 15.82 24.99
CA ARG A 131 -15.06 16.63 25.24
C ARG A 131 -14.16 16.76 24.03
N HIS A 132 -14.28 15.88 23.06
CA HIS A 132 -13.41 15.82 21.89
C HIS A 132 -14.21 16.04 20.60
N TRP A 133 -13.56 16.57 19.59
CA TRP A 133 -14.17 16.63 18.25
C TRP A 133 -14.46 15.21 17.72
N SER A 134 -13.44 14.29 17.75
CA SER A 134 -13.67 12.91 17.35
C SER A 134 -14.55 12.16 18.36
N PRO A 135 -15.56 11.40 17.90
CA PRO A 135 -16.41 10.58 18.77
C PRO A 135 -15.67 9.32 19.29
N ASP A 136 -14.56 8.94 18.67
CA ASP A 136 -13.65 7.89 19.13
C ASP A 136 -12.20 8.42 19.16
N ALA A 137 -11.84 9.07 20.27
CA ALA A 137 -10.49 9.57 20.48
C ALA A 137 -9.42 8.47 20.42
N GLY A 138 -9.77 7.24 20.84
CA GLY A 138 -8.88 6.08 20.78
C GLY A 138 -8.58 5.66 19.34
N ALA A 139 -9.60 5.56 18.48
CA ALA A 139 -9.42 5.29 17.06
C ALA A 139 -8.59 6.38 16.37
N THR A 140 -8.85 7.64 16.69
CA THR A 140 -8.09 8.79 16.15
C THR A 140 -6.61 8.73 16.54
N LEU A 141 -6.28 8.41 17.78
CA LEU A 141 -4.89 8.25 18.23
C LEU A 141 -4.21 7.05 17.56
N ARG A 142 -4.91 5.93 17.36
CA ARG A 142 -4.40 4.79 16.58
C ARG A 142 -4.12 5.20 15.13
N GLY A 143 -5.02 5.95 14.51
CA GLY A 143 -4.85 6.50 13.17
C GLY A 143 -3.66 7.45 13.07
N TRP A 144 -3.46 8.32 14.08
CA TRP A 144 -2.28 9.17 14.15
C TRP A 144 -0.98 8.38 14.28
N ALA A 145 -0.94 7.37 15.15
CA ALA A 145 0.23 6.49 15.29
C ALA A 145 0.55 5.76 13.98
N ALA A 146 -0.47 5.24 13.27
CA ALA A 146 -0.32 4.67 11.94
C ALA A 146 0.25 5.68 10.95
N PHE A 147 -0.28 6.91 10.93
CA PHE A 147 0.24 7.98 10.06
C PHE A 147 1.71 8.27 10.31
N VAL A 148 2.14 8.44 11.57
CA VAL A 148 3.54 8.70 11.92
C VAL A 148 4.44 7.53 11.47
N ALA A 149 4.01 6.30 11.67
CA ALA A 149 4.73 5.11 11.22
C ALA A 149 4.86 5.05 9.69
N LEU A 150 3.76 5.26 8.97
CA LEU A 150 3.74 5.26 7.50
C LEU A 150 4.54 6.43 6.91
N PHE A 151 4.48 7.60 7.54
CA PHE A 151 5.30 8.75 7.18
C PHE A 151 6.79 8.44 7.34
N THR A 152 7.18 7.77 8.43
CA THR A 152 8.56 7.31 8.66
C THR A 152 8.99 6.30 7.60
N VAL A 153 8.15 5.33 7.27
CA VAL A 153 8.42 4.36 6.20
C VAL A 153 8.59 5.06 4.84
N ALA A 154 7.71 5.99 4.51
CA ALA A 154 7.79 6.76 3.26
C ALA A 154 9.06 7.64 3.21
N TRP A 155 9.42 8.31 4.32
CA TRP A 155 10.64 9.09 4.42
C TRP A 155 11.89 8.22 4.24
N ILE A 156 11.96 7.06 4.87
CA ILE A 156 13.08 6.12 4.67
C ILE A 156 13.12 5.67 3.22
N ALA A 157 11.98 5.27 2.63
CA ALA A 157 11.90 4.82 1.24
C ALA A 157 12.37 5.89 0.25
N TYR A 158 12.06 7.17 0.52
CA TYR A 158 12.53 8.31 -0.27
C TYR A 158 14.07 8.36 -0.37
N HIS A 159 14.79 7.96 0.68
CA HIS A 159 16.26 8.02 0.73
C HIS A 159 16.97 6.73 0.29
N LEU A 160 16.24 5.59 0.13
CA LEU A 160 16.87 4.32 -0.21
C LEU A 160 17.62 4.38 -1.54
N PRO A 161 18.90 3.93 -1.60
CA PRO A 161 19.63 3.75 -2.85
C PRO A 161 19.02 2.62 -3.71
N ALA A 162 19.28 2.61 -5.01
CA ALA A 162 18.69 1.65 -5.95
C ALA A 162 18.91 0.18 -5.55
N SER A 163 20.10 -0.16 -5.04
CA SER A 163 20.42 -1.53 -4.60
C SER A 163 19.50 -2.01 -3.47
N GLN A 164 19.20 -1.14 -2.51
CA GLN A 164 18.33 -1.45 -1.38
C GLN A 164 16.86 -1.48 -1.81
N ARG A 165 16.42 -0.55 -2.67
CA ARG A 165 15.08 -0.60 -3.26
C ARG A 165 14.83 -1.90 -4.01
N ASN A 166 15.84 -2.39 -4.76
CA ASN A 166 15.73 -3.65 -5.50
C ASN A 166 15.48 -4.85 -4.57
N VAL A 167 16.10 -4.88 -3.38
CA VAL A 167 15.80 -5.91 -2.36
C VAL A 167 14.36 -5.81 -1.88
N LEU A 168 13.90 -4.59 -1.60
CA LEU A 168 12.53 -4.35 -1.17
C LEU A 168 11.51 -4.77 -2.23
N TRP A 169 11.77 -4.43 -3.51
CA TRP A 169 10.89 -4.82 -4.62
C TRP A 169 10.86 -6.34 -4.83
N LEU A 170 11.99 -7.00 -4.69
CA LEU A 170 12.03 -8.45 -4.77
C LEU A 170 11.25 -9.09 -3.62
N ALA A 171 11.37 -8.57 -2.41
CA ALA A 171 10.62 -9.05 -1.25
C ALA A 171 9.10 -8.90 -1.45
N LEU A 172 8.64 -7.71 -1.88
CA LEU A 172 7.22 -7.47 -2.15
C LEU A 172 6.67 -8.35 -3.29
N ALA A 173 7.44 -8.50 -4.36
CA ALA A 173 7.07 -9.37 -5.47
C ALA A 173 6.99 -10.85 -5.04
N ALA A 174 7.95 -11.32 -4.25
CA ALA A 174 7.95 -12.67 -3.69
C ALA A 174 6.76 -12.88 -2.74
N GLY A 175 6.43 -11.87 -1.91
CA GLY A 175 5.25 -11.88 -1.05
C GLY A 175 3.95 -11.98 -1.85
N ALA A 176 3.80 -11.18 -2.91
CA ALA A 176 2.63 -11.24 -3.79
C ALA A 176 2.52 -12.60 -4.48
N TRP A 177 3.64 -13.12 -4.96
CA TRP A 177 3.69 -14.44 -5.60
C TRP A 177 3.32 -15.56 -4.63
N PHE A 178 3.86 -15.51 -3.40
CA PHE A 178 3.51 -16.46 -2.33
C PHE A 178 2.01 -16.39 -2.01
N GLN A 179 1.45 -15.21 -1.80
CA GLN A 179 0.03 -15.03 -1.50
C GLN A 179 -0.86 -15.60 -2.60
N ALA A 180 -0.51 -15.37 -3.87
CA ALA A 180 -1.24 -15.90 -5.00
C ALA A 180 -1.14 -17.43 -5.08
N ALA A 181 0.07 -17.99 -5.01
CA ALA A 181 0.31 -19.43 -5.11
C ALA A 181 -0.32 -20.20 -3.94
N TYR A 182 -0.14 -19.70 -2.70
CA TYR A 182 -0.76 -20.28 -1.51
C TYR A 182 -2.29 -20.25 -1.59
N GLY A 183 -2.86 -19.10 -2.01
CA GLY A 183 -4.31 -18.98 -2.16
C GLY A 183 -4.89 -19.95 -3.19
N LEU A 184 -4.23 -20.10 -4.34
CA LEU A 184 -4.61 -21.05 -5.38
C LEU A 184 -4.48 -22.50 -4.89
N ALA A 185 -3.38 -22.86 -4.22
CA ALA A 185 -3.18 -24.20 -3.67
C ALA A 185 -4.21 -24.55 -2.58
N ALA A 186 -4.47 -23.64 -1.64
CA ALA A 186 -5.45 -23.83 -0.58
C ALA A 186 -6.88 -23.98 -1.13
N HIS A 187 -7.21 -23.25 -2.22
CA HIS A 187 -8.49 -23.38 -2.90
C HIS A 187 -8.59 -24.72 -3.64
N ALA A 188 -7.54 -25.12 -4.39
CA ALA A 188 -7.52 -26.36 -5.15
C ALA A 188 -7.57 -27.61 -4.26
N THR A 189 -7.04 -27.54 -3.04
CA THR A 189 -7.08 -28.64 -2.06
C THR A 189 -8.35 -28.65 -1.19
N GLY A 190 -9.26 -27.67 -1.38
CA GLY A 190 -10.45 -27.53 -0.56
C GLY A 190 -10.15 -27.22 0.90
N SER A 191 -9.00 -26.58 1.20
CA SER A 191 -8.62 -26.26 2.58
C SER A 191 -9.65 -25.32 3.22
N GLU A 192 -10.17 -25.71 4.38
CA GLU A 192 -11.12 -24.91 5.17
C GLU A 192 -10.43 -23.92 6.10
N THR A 193 -9.10 -23.97 6.18
CA THR A 193 -8.33 -23.15 7.09
C THR A 193 -7.23 -22.36 6.40
N ILE A 194 -6.83 -21.23 7.02
CA ILE A 194 -5.63 -20.48 6.68
C ILE A 194 -4.49 -21.01 7.55
N PHE A 195 -3.46 -21.58 6.93
CA PHE A 195 -2.31 -22.22 7.58
C PHE A 195 -2.66 -23.33 8.60
N GLY A 196 -3.83 -23.95 8.47
CA GLY A 196 -4.29 -24.96 9.41
C GLY A 196 -4.73 -24.41 10.78
N ILE A 197 -4.85 -23.08 10.94
CA ILE A 197 -5.09 -22.42 12.23
C ILE A 197 -6.42 -21.67 12.26
N TRP A 198 -6.67 -20.81 11.24
CA TRP A 198 -7.85 -19.95 11.22
C TRP A 198 -8.85 -20.41 10.18
N GLU A 199 -10.12 -20.41 10.53
CA GLU A 199 -11.20 -20.77 9.61
C GLU A 199 -11.30 -19.79 8.42
N ARG A 200 -11.61 -20.34 7.25
CA ARG A 200 -11.86 -19.57 6.02
C ARG A 200 -13.32 -19.18 5.94
N ASN A 201 -13.62 -17.90 6.05
CA ASN A 201 -14.98 -17.38 5.93
C ASN A 201 -15.60 -17.57 4.54
N THR A 202 -14.78 -17.78 3.51
CA THR A 202 -15.20 -17.91 2.10
C THR A 202 -14.38 -19.00 1.40
N PRO A 203 -14.61 -20.30 1.71
CA PRO A 203 -13.81 -21.42 1.17
C PRO A 203 -13.87 -21.53 -0.35
N HIS A 204 -14.93 -21.01 -0.97
CA HIS A 204 -15.14 -21.00 -2.42
C HIS A 204 -14.38 -19.88 -3.18
N ALA A 205 -13.66 -19.01 -2.48
CA ALA A 205 -12.86 -17.93 -3.09
C ALA A 205 -11.37 -18.10 -2.78
N VAL A 206 -10.51 -17.69 -3.70
CA VAL A 206 -9.07 -17.58 -3.45
C VAL A 206 -8.80 -16.31 -2.64
N HIS A 207 -8.14 -16.43 -1.49
CA HIS A 207 -7.83 -15.25 -0.63
C HIS A 207 -6.47 -15.28 0.07
N GLY A 208 -5.58 -16.23 -0.29
CA GLY A 208 -4.25 -16.32 0.32
C GLY A 208 -4.34 -16.45 1.85
N SER A 209 -3.54 -15.68 2.56
CA SER A 209 -3.60 -15.57 4.02
C SER A 209 -4.57 -14.49 4.52
N PHE A 210 -5.32 -13.85 3.63
CA PHE A 210 -6.30 -12.83 3.99
C PHE A 210 -7.62 -13.47 4.44
N SER A 211 -8.27 -12.89 5.44
CA SER A 211 -9.62 -13.30 5.86
C SER A 211 -10.71 -12.81 4.89
N ASN A 212 -10.38 -11.85 4.02
CA ASN A 212 -11.29 -11.24 3.05
C ASN A 212 -10.70 -11.28 1.64
N TYR A 213 -11.41 -11.91 0.71
CA TYR A 213 -10.99 -12.06 -0.68
C TYR A 213 -10.90 -10.72 -1.44
N ASN A 214 -11.67 -9.67 -1.07
CA ASN A 214 -11.57 -8.36 -1.70
C ASN A 214 -10.27 -7.66 -1.30
N LEU A 215 -9.89 -7.71 -0.02
CA LEU A 215 -8.63 -7.14 0.47
C LEU A 215 -7.41 -7.85 -0.14
N PHE A 216 -7.48 -9.18 -0.26
CA PHE A 216 -6.48 -9.97 -0.97
C PHE A 216 -6.35 -9.53 -2.42
N ALA A 217 -7.47 -9.38 -3.14
CA ALA A 217 -7.47 -8.97 -4.53
C ALA A 217 -6.92 -7.55 -4.72
N ALA A 218 -7.27 -6.62 -3.82
CA ALA A 218 -6.74 -5.26 -3.83
C ALA A 218 -5.21 -5.23 -3.61
N TYR A 219 -4.73 -6.04 -2.66
CA TYR A 219 -3.30 -6.18 -2.38
C TYR A 219 -2.54 -6.75 -3.59
N LEU A 220 -3.07 -7.78 -4.23
CA LEU A 220 -2.48 -8.34 -5.45
C LEU A 220 -2.55 -7.37 -6.64
N ALA A 221 -3.66 -6.65 -6.81
CA ALA A 221 -3.81 -5.65 -7.87
C ALA A 221 -2.78 -4.52 -7.76
N LEU A 222 -2.50 -4.06 -6.52
CA LEU A 222 -1.46 -3.09 -6.22
C LEU A 222 -0.06 -3.60 -6.60
N LEU A 223 0.24 -4.87 -6.32
CA LEU A 223 1.57 -5.45 -6.48
C LEU A 223 1.83 -6.11 -7.83
N TRP A 224 0.80 -6.46 -8.59
CA TRP A 224 0.96 -7.16 -9.87
C TRP A 224 1.89 -6.45 -10.86
N PRO A 225 1.74 -5.13 -11.14
CA PRO A 225 2.67 -4.43 -12.02
C PRO A 225 4.12 -4.48 -11.53
N LEU A 226 4.35 -4.38 -10.23
CA LEU A 226 5.67 -4.48 -9.63
C LEU A 226 6.25 -5.90 -9.76
N ALA A 227 5.46 -6.92 -9.46
CA ALA A 227 5.88 -8.32 -9.57
C ALA A 227 6.29 -8.71 -10.99
N VAL A 228 5.68 -8.11 -12.00
CA VAL A 228 6.13 -8.24 -13.40
C VAL A 228 7.38 -7.41 -13.67
N ALA A 229 7.44 -6.18 -13.16
CA ALA A 229 8.54 -5.26 -13.42
C ALA A 229 9.89 -5.73 -12.83
N VAL A 230 9.90 -6.48 -11.73
CA VAL A 230 11.15 -6.99 -11.12
C VAL A 230 11.97 -7.85 -12.09
N TRP A 231 11.35 -8.49 -13.06
CA TRP A 231 12.04 -9.23 -14.12
C TRP A 231 12.84 -8.32 -15.08
N TRP A 232 12.46 -7.05 -15.18
CA TRP A 232 13.01 -6.05 -16.11
C TRP A 232 13.89 -5.01 -15.44
N ILE A 233 13.82 -4.85 -14.11
CA ILE A 233 14.70 -3.98 -13.34
C ILE A 233 16.11 -4.55 -13.38
N ARG A 234 17.11 -3.68 -13.66
CA ARG A 234 18.52 -4.06 -13.69
C ARG A 234 19.03 -4.37 -12.29
N GLU A 235 20.05 -5.22 -12.21
CA GLU A 235 20.77 -5.52 -10.96
C GLU A 235 19.86 -6.01 -9.82
N MET A 236 18.82 -6.77 -10.19
CA MET A 236 17.94 -7.35 -9.20
C MET A 236 18.68 -8.42 -8.39
N PRO A 237 18.68 -8.34 -7.04
CA PRO A 237 19.30 -9.34 -6.19
C PRO A 237 18.79 -10.75 -6.50
N LEU A 238 19.63 -11.77 -6.31
CA LEU A 238 19.32 -13.19 -6.54
C LEU A 238 19.00 -13.58 -8.00
N LEU A 239 18.56 -12.62 -8.83
CA LEU A 239 18.15 -12.91 -10.21
C LEU A 239 19.31 -12.69 -11.21
N GLY A 240 20.37 -11.98 -10.84
CA GLY A 240 21.56 -11.76 -11.68
C GLY A 240 21.27 -11.10 -13.04
N ARG A 241 22.18 -11.31 -14.01
CA ARG A 241 21.95 -10.97 -15.41
C ARG A 241 21.09 -12.04 -16.07
N ARG A 242 19.93 -11.64 -16.60
CA ARG A 242 18.96 -12.55 -17.21
C ARG A 242 18.87 -12.31 -18.69
N SER A 243 18.76 -13.41 -19.45
CA SER A 243 18.45 -13.33 -20.88
C SER A 243 17.05 -12.76 -21.11
N LYS A 244 16.74 -12.36 -22.32
CA LYS A 244 15.43 -11.82 -22.69
C LYS A 244 14.33 -12.88 -22.50
N GLU A 245 14.62 -14.12 -22.81
CA GLU A 245 13.74 -15.28 -22.70
C GLU A 245 13.35 -15.52 -21.25
N VAL A 246 14.31 -15.50 -20.32
CA VAL A 246 14.06 -15.65 -18.88
C VAL A 246 13.19 -14.51 -18.34
N LYS A 247 13.41 -13.28 -18.80
CA LYS A 247 12.56 -12.13 -18.40
C LYS A 247 11.12 -12.31 -18.89
N ILE A 248 10.95 -12.74 -20.13
CA ILE A 248 9.63 -13.01 -20.72
C ILE A 248 8.95 -14.15 -19.96
N ALA A 249 9.61 -15.30 -19.81
CA ALA A 249 9.05 -16.45 -19.12
C ALA A 249 8.66 -16.11 -17.68
N GLY A 250 9.53 -15.43 -16.92
CA GLY A 250 9.25 -14.98 -15.56
C GLY A 250 8.06 -14.02 -15.48
N SER A 251 7.95 -13.08 -16.43
CA SER A 251 6.80 -12.16 -16.50
C SER A 251 5.49 -12.90 -16.80
N LEU A 252 5.52 -13.88 -17.71
CA LEU A 252 4.36 -14.69 -18.07
C LEU A 252 3.88 -15.55 -16.90
N ILE A 253 4.79 -16.28 -16.26
CA ILE A 253 4.47 -17.14 -15.11
C ILE A 253 3.91 -16.27 -13.96
N THR A 254 4.58 -15.15 -13.65
CA THR A 254 4.11 -14.22 -12.61
C THR A 254 2.70 -13.70 -12.91
N SER A 255 2.44 -13.31 -14.17
CA SER A 255 1.12 -12.83 -14.56
C SER A 255 0.07 -13.92 -14.58
N ALA A 256 0.41 -15.14 -14.99
CA ALA A 256 -0.51 -16.26 -14.96
C ALA A 256 -0.92 -16.60 -13.51
N VAL A 257 0.04 -16.67 -12.58
CA VAL A 257 -0.24 -17.00 -11.18
C VAL A 257 -1.04 -15.90 -10.47
N ILE A 258 -0.61 -14.63 -10.59
CA ILE A 258 -1.32 -13.53 -9.95
C ILE A 258 -2.68 -13.29 -10.61
N GLY A 259 -2.77 -13.37 -11.94
CA GLY A 259 -4.02 -13.21 -12.67
C GLY A 259 -5.04 -14.31 -12.31
N ALA A 260 -4.60 -15.57 -12.24
CA ALA A 260 -5.45 -16.68 -11.81
C ALA A 260 -5.95 -16.47 -10.36
N ALA A 261 -5.07 -16.04 -9.46
CA ALA A 261 -5.44 -15.78 -8.07
C ALA A 261 -6.43 -14.61 -7.94
N LEU A 262 -6.22 -13.53 -8.71
CA LEU A 262 -7.14 -12.38 -8.75
C LEU A 262 -8.56 -12.80 -9.16
N ILE A 263 -8.67 -13.61 -10.19
CA ILE A 263 -9.98 -14.05 -10.69
C ILE A 263 -10.58 -15.13 -9.80
N GLY A 264 -9.77 -16.07 -9.35
CA GLY A 264 -10.19 -17.07 -8.36
C GLY A 264 -10.63 -16.44 -7.04
N SER A 265 -10.22 -15.20 -6.74
CA SER A 265 -10.75 -14.44 -5.59
C SER A 265 -12.23 -14.08 -5.74
N THR A 266 -12.80 -14.14 -6.94
CA THR A 266 -14.17 -13.70 -7.26
C THR A 266 -14.45 -12.23 -6.91
N SER A 267 -13.41 -11.42 -6.62
CA SER A 267 -13.52 -9.98 -6.39
C SER A 267 -13.61 -9.25 -7.73
N ARG A 268 -14.79 -8.77 -8.08
CA ARG A 268 -15.03 -7.99 -9.33
C ARG A 268 -14.14 -6.76 -9.40
N LEU A 269 -14.15 -5.98 -8.31
CA LEU A 269 -13.41 -4.72 -8.23
C LEU A 269 -11.88 -4.97 -8.25
N GLY A 270 -11.39 -5.92 -7.45
CA GLY A 270 -9.96 -6.24 -7.39
C GLY A 270 -9.43 -6.78 -8.72
N SER A 271 -10.16 -7.67 -9.39
CA SER A 271 -9.79 -8.20 -10.71
C SER A 271 -9.76 -7.11 -11.78
N THR A 272 -10.80 -6.25 -11.82
CA THR A 272 -10.84 -5.12 -12.75
C THR A 272 -9.70 -4.12 -12.46
N ALA A 273 -9.43 -3.82 -11.19
CA ALA A 273 -8.36 -2.92 -10.80
C ALA A 273 -6.98 -3.47 -11.21
N GLY A 274 -6.74 -4.77 -11.01
CA GLY A 274 -5.51 -5.41 -11.46
C GLY A 274 -5.30 -5.29 -12.98
N LEU A 275 -6.36 -5.52 -13.76
CA LEU A 275 -6.32 -5.35 -15.22
C LEU A 275 -6.07 -3.89 -15.62
N VAL A 276 -6.75 -2.93 -14.98
CA VAL A 276 -6.54 -1.50 -15.22
C VAL A 276 -5.10 -1.11 -14.88
N GLY A 277 -4.55 -1.58 -13.76
CA GLY A 277 -3.14 -1.37 -13.41
C GLY A 277 -2.20 -1.87 -14.50
N MET A 278 -2.43 -3.08 -15.03
CA MET A 278 -1.61 -3.63 -16.12
C MET A 278 -1.75 -2.83 -17.42
N VAL A 279 -2.95 -2.37 -17.77
CA VAL A 279 -3.18 -1.49 -18.92
C VAL A 279 -2.45 -0.15 -18.74
N VAL A 280 -2.53 0.46 -17.56
CA VAL A 280 -1.79 1.69 -17.23
C VAL A 280 -0.28 1.46 -17.36
N ALA A 281 0.24 0.34 -16.86
CA ALA A 281 1.64 -0.04 -17.03
C ALA A 281 2.04 -0.11 -18.52
N LEU A 282 1.20 -0.74 -19.36
CA LEU A 282 1.40 -0.81 -20.80
C LEU A 282 1.43 0.56 -21.48
N LEU A 283 0.48 1.42 -21.14
CA LEU A 283 0.37 2.77 -21.71
C LEU A 283 1.58 3.63 -21.33
N LEU A 284 1.95 3.62 -20.06
CA LEU A 284 3.11 4.38 -19.57
C LEU A 284 4.41 3.83 -20.16
N TRP A 285 4.54 2.51 -20.27
CA TRP A 285 5.69 1.89 -20.90
C TRP A 285 5.77 2.23 -22.39
N SER A 286 4.69 2.13 -23.14
CA SER A 286 4.65 2.49 -24.57
C SER A 286 5.02 3.95 -24.78
N ARG A 287 4.59 4.85 -23.87
CA ARG A 287 4.95 6.26 -23.89
C ARG A 287 6.44 6.49 -23.61
N SER A 288 7.01 5.77 -22.64
CA SER A 288 8.44 5.89 -22.31
C SER A 288 9.36 5.46 -23.46
N ARG A 289 8.91 4.55 -24.34
CA ARG A 289 9.65 4.06 -25.50
C ARG A 289 9.74 5.02 -26.65
N ARG A 290 8.76 5.88 -26.81
CA ARG A 290 8.88 7.01 -27.78
C ARG A 290 10.04 7.93 -27.39
N LEU A 291 10.44 7.88 -26.10
CA LEU A 291 11.57 8.63 -25.54
C LEU A 291 12.87 7.83 -25.54
N VAL A 292 12.82 6.47 -25.55
CA VAL A 292 13.98 5.57 -25.51
C VAL A 292 13.88 4.53 -26.63
N ARG A 293 14.65 4.71 -27.71
CA ARG A 293 14.68 3.76 -28.85
C ARG A 293 15.12 2.37 -28.36
N GLY A 294 14.33 1.35 -28.63
CA GLY A 294 14.72 -0.06 -28.53
C GLY A 294 14.08 -0.93 -27.42
N ALA A 295 13.25 -0.41 -26.52
CA ALA A 295 12.59 -1.26 -25.52
C ALA A 295 11.36 -2.02 -26.10
N SER A 296 11.12 -3.35 -25.89
CA SER A 296 9.97 -4.13 -26.40
C SER A 296 8.75 -4.09 -25.45
N VAL A 297 7.51 -3.78 -25.90
CA VAL A 297 6.26 -3.84 -25.11
C VAL A 297 5.64 -5.21 -25.09
N TRP A 298 6.10 -6.10 -25.98
CA TRP A 298 5.63 -7.46 -26.06
C TRP A 298 5.55 -8.19 -24.71
N PRO A 299 6.52 -8.08 -23.80
CA PRO A 299 6.44 -8.78 -22.52
C PRO A 299 5.24 -8.38 -21.67
N LEU A 300 4.84 -7.11 -21.74
CA LEU A 300 3.68 -6.64 -21.02
C LEU A 300 2.36 -7.08 -21.67
N TYR A 301 2.29 -7.09 -23.02
CA TYR A 301 1.15 -7.66 -23.72
C TYR A 301 1.01 -9.15 -23.45
N LEU A 302 2.12 -9.89 -23.46
CA LEU A 302 2.14 -11.29 -23.10
C LEU A 302 1.74 -11.53 -21.65
N ALA A 303 2.26 -10.71 -20.71
CA ALA A 303 1.90 -10.79 -19.30
C ALA A 303 0.40 -10.52 -19.07
N LEU A 304 -0.15 -9.51 -19.73
CA LEU A 304 -1.58 -9.22 -19.69
C LEU A 304 -2.38 -10.36 -20.34
N GLY A 305 -1.95 -10.85 -21.50
CA GLY A 305 -2.57 -11.98 -22.19
C GLY A 305 -2.56 -13.26 -21.37
N ALA A 306 -1.43 -13.60 -20.75
CA ALA A 306 -1.31 -14.75 -19.84
C ALA A 306 -2.22 -14.61 -18.61
N GLY A 307 -2.29 -13.41 -18.03
CA GLY A 307 -3.22 -13.11 -16.94
C GLY A 307 -4.67 -13.29 -17.38
N LEU A 308 -5.05 -12.79 -18.56
CA LEU A 308 -6.40 -12.95 -19.12
C LEU A 308 -6.75 -14.40 -19.45
N VAL A 309 -5.81 -15.18 -20.00
CA VAL A 309 -6.01 -16.61 -20.30
C VAL A 309 -6.16 -17.41 -19.00
N ALA A 310 -5.29 -17.17 -18.02
CA ALA A 310 -5.41 -17.80 -16.71
C ALA A 310 -6.74 -17.43 -16.03
N ALA A 311 -7.15 -16.19 -16.22
CA ALA A 311 -8.42 -15.65 -15.81
C ALA A 311 -9.61 -16.40 -16.42
N ALA A 312 -9.62 -16.54 -17.75
CA ALA A 312 -10.68 -17.22 -18.46
C ALA A 312 -10.78 -18.70 -18.06
N TRP A 313 -9.64 -19.34 -17.83
CA TRP A 313 -9.58 -20.74 -17.44
C TRP A 313 -10.07 -21.00 -16.00
N TYR A 314 -9.72 -20.11 -15.06
CA TYR A 314 -9.87 -20.38 -13.62
C TYR A 314 -11.15 -19.80 -13.00
N GLY A 315 -11.81 -18.81 -13.62
CA GLY A 315 -12.85 -18.15 -12.87
C GLY A 315 -13.78 -17.19 -13.57
N LEU A 316 -13.91 -17.20 -14.89
CA LEU A 316 -14.95 -16.37 -15.53
C LEU A 316 -16.36 -16.82 -15.11
N THR A 317 -16.58 -18.12 -14.91
CA THR A 317 -17.91 -18.64 -14.54
C THR A 317 -18.35 -18.17 -13.15
N PRO A 318 -17.55 -18.34 -12.06
CA PRO A 318 -17.91 -17.83 -10.74
C PRO A 318 -18.04 -16.30 -10.70
N LEU A 319 -17.21 -15.58 -11.47
CA LEU A 319 -17.29 -14.14 -11.58
C LEU A 319 -18.56 -13.69 -12.31
N ALA A 320 -18.89 -14.36 -13.43
CA ALA A 320 -20.11 -14.10 -14.21
C ALA A 320 -21.37 -14.42 -13.40
N GLU A 321 -21.42 -15.55 -12.70
CA GLU A 321 -22.54 -15.90 -11.81
C GLU A 321 -22.76 -14.86 -10.72
N ARG A 322 -21.70 -14.32 -10.12
CA ARG A 322 -21.80 -13.24 -9.13
C ARG A 322 -22.26 -11.93 -9.75
N LEU A 323 -21.83 -11.60 -10.98
CA LEU A 323 -22.33 -10.41 -11.69
C LEU A 323 -23.83 -10.46 -11.91
N VAL A 324 -24.38 -11.64 -12.17
CA VAL A 324 -25.80 -11.84 -12.39
C VAL A 324 -26.60 -11.86 -11.08
N ARG A 325 -26.06 -12.51 -10.02
CA ARG A 325 -26.77 -12.70 -8.74
C ARG A 325 -26.82 -11.47 -7.83
N THR A 326 -25.80 -10.60 -7.89
CA THR A 326 -25.67 -9.44 -6.97
C THR A 326 -26.19 -8.13 -7.58
N GLY A 327 -27.18 -8.14 -8.46
CA GLY A 327 -27.84 -6.93 -8.97
C GLY A 327 -27.97 -5.79 -7.95
N ALA A 328 -28.89 -4.90 -8.06
CA ALA A 328 -29.03 -3.62 -7.32
C ALA A 328 -29.03 -3.63 -5.76
N HIS A 329 -28.76 -4.76 -5.11
CA HIS A 329 -28.81 -4.94 -3.64
C HIS A 329 -27.41 -5.10 -3.00
N ASP A 330 -26.36 -4.49 -3.58
CA ASP A 330 -25.06 -4.42 -2.91
C ASP A 330 -25.14 -3.36 -1.80
N MET A 331 -25.00 -3.79 -0.54
CA MET A 331 -25.00 -2.96 0.66
C MET A 331 -24.12 -1.71 0.57
N ARG A 332 -23.06 -1.75 -0.25
CA ARG A 332 -22.17 -0.61 -0.49
C ARG A 332 -22.90 0.59 -1.06
N PHE A 333 -23.81 0.35 -2.01
CA PHE A 333 -24.62 1.42 -2.62
C PHE A 333 -25.62 1.99 -1.63
N GLU A 334 -26.17 1.15 -0.75
CA GLU A 334 -27.07 1.59 0.32
C GLU A 334 -26.35 2.50 1.33
N VAL A 335 -25.15 2.10 1.79
CA VAL A 335 -24.31 2.91 2.68
C VAL A 335 -23.94 4.25 2.03
N ILE A 336 -23.46 4.22 0.78
CA ILE A 336 -23.12 5.44 0.04
C ILE A 336 -24.37 6.32 -0.13
N GLY A 337 -25.52 5.73 -0.47
CA GLY A 337 -26.78 6.44 -0.60
C GLY A 337 -27.21 7.14 0.70
N LEU A 338 -27.16 6.43 1.84
CA LEU A 338 -27.46 6.99 3.15
C LEU A 338 -26.49 8.12 3.53
N VAL A 339 -25.21 7.94 3.30
CA VAL A 339 -24.23 9.01 3.54
C VAL A 339 -24.54 10.24 2.69
N LEU A 340 -24.88 10.07 1.43
CA LEU A 340 -25.17 11.21 0.55
C LEU A 340 -26.46 11.93 0.91
N SER A 341 -27.48 11.22 1.44
CA SER A 341 -28.77 11.79 1.79
C SER A 341 -28.83 12.32 3.23
N GLU A 342 -28.28 11.59 4.20
CA GLU A 342 -28.48 11.83 5.62
C GLU A 342 -27.27 12.47 6.35
N TRP A 343 -26.06 12.45 5.73
CA TRP A 343 -24.86 13.00 6.36
C TRP A 343 -24.96 14.51 6.54
N PRO A 344 -24.83 15.07 7.75
CA PRO A 344 -24.98 16.49 7.99
C PRO A 344 -24.00 17.33 7.15
N ARG A 345 -24.51 18.40 6.52
CA ARG A 345 -23.70 19.24 5.60
C ARG A 345 -22.43 19.81 6.23
N ALA A 346 -22.49 20.19 7.50
CA ALA A 346 -21.35 20.71 8.21
C ALA A 346 -20.20 19.68 8.31
N TRP A 347 -20.53 18.41 8.47
CA TRP A 347 -19.53 17.35 8.61
C TRP A 347 -18.74 17.09 7.32
N TRP A 348 -19.28 17.43 6.16
CA TRP A 348 -18.52 17.39 4.91
C TRP A 348 -17.36 18.38 4.89
N LEU A 349 -17.48 19.50 5.58
CA LEU A 349 -16.47 20.54 5.60
C LEU A 349 -15.28 20.18 6.51
N HIS A 350 -15.58 19.77 7.74
CA HIS A 350 -14.56 19.57 8.78
C HIS A 350 -14.28 18.10 9.11
N GLY A 351 -15.16 17.18 8.68
CA GLY A 351 -15.08 15.75 9.01
C GLY A 351 -15.55 15.48 10.44
N VAL A 352 -15.68 14.20 10.75
CA VAL A 352 -16.09 13.73 12.08
C VAL A 352 -14.94 13.28 12.97
N GLY A 353 -13.71 13.37 12.47
CA GLY A 353 -12.51 12.87 13.11
C GLY A 353 -12.02 11.56 12.52
N LEU A 354 -10.70 11.39 12.43
CA LEU A 354 -10.06 10.20 11.86
C LEU A 354 -10.44 8.95 12.68
N GLY A 355 -10.98 7.93 12.01
CA GLY A 355 -11.54 6.73 12.66
C GLY A 355 -12.89 6.95 13.34
N GLY A 356 -13.52 8.12 13.16
CA GLY A 356 -14.82 8.47 13.75
C GLY A 356 -16.03 8.05 12.91
N PHE A 357 -15.82 7.48 11.71
CA PHE A 357 -16.91 7.11 10.80
C PHE A 357 -17.95 6.20 11.45
N GLU A 358 -17.53 5.10 12.06
CA GLU A 358 -18.45 4.12 12.69
C GLU A 358 -19.37 4.78 13.70
N ALA A 359 -18.79 5.57 14.63
CA ALA A 359 -19.57 6.22 15.68
C ALA A 359 -20.52 7.30 15.14
N ALA A 360 -20.11 8.03 14.10
CA ALA A 360 -20.98 9.03 13.45
C ALA A 360 -22.06 8.37 12.60
N PHE A 361 -21.73 7.32 11.85
CA PHE A 361 -22.67 6.60 10.97
C PHE A 361 -23.82 5.95 11.76
N LYS A 362 -23.54 5.46 12.96
CA LYS A 362 -24.58 4.91 13.87
C LYS A 362 -25.73 5.87 14.15
N GLN A 363 -25.52 7.18 14.00
CA GLN A 363 -26.58 8.18 14.23
C GLN A 363 -27.55 8.29 13.07
N ILE A 364 -27.13 7.88 11.86
CA ILE A 364 -27.96 7.91 10.65
C ILE A 364 -28.32 6.52 10.14
N GLN A 365 -27.77 5.47 10.76
CA GLN A 365 -27.97 4.08 10.35
C GLN A 365 -29.42 3.66 10.61
N PRO A 366 -30.17 3.21 9.58
CA PRO A 366 -31.55 2.74 9.76
C PRO A 366 -31.60 1.47 10.60
N GLY A 367 -32.65 1.35 11.42
CA GLY A 367 -32.82 0.20 12.33
C GLY A 367 -32.97 -1.17 11.64
N HIS A 368 -33.30 -1.21 10.35
CA HIS A 368 -33.36 -2.45 9.58
C HIS A 368 -31.99 -3.02 9.22
N MET A 369 -30.90 -2.22 9.28
CA MET A 369 -29.53 -2.68 9.16
C MET A 369 -29.10 -3.34 10.48
N GLY A 370 -29.33 -4.63 10.63
CA GLY A 370 -29.09 -5.41 11.86
C GLY A 370 -27.61 -5.70 12.16
N PHE A 371 -26.66 -4.99 11.57
CA PHE A 371 -25.21 -5.19 11.77
C PHE A 371 -24.49 -3.83 11.82
N TRP A 372 -23.32 -3.82 12.46
CA TRP A 372 -22.46 -2.64 12.55
C TRP A 372 -21.63 -2.49 11.28
N LEU A 373 -21.46 -1.24 10.84
CA LEU A 373 -20.63 -0.88 9.70
C LEU A 373 -19.41 -0.10 10.16
N ASP A 374 -18.25 -0.75 10.08
CA ASP A 374 -16.96 -0.18 10.47
C ASP A 374 -16.40 0.77 9.39
N TYR A 375 -16.83 0.61 8.13
CA TYR A 375 -16.29 1.32 6.97
C TYR A 375 -17.36 1.77 5.98
N ALA A 376 -17.13 2.92 5.33
CA ALA A 376 -18.00 3.47 4.29
C ALA A 376 -17.98 2.67 2.96
N HIS A 377 -17.23 1.57 2.88
CA HIS A 377 -16.99 0.80 1.67
C HIS A 377 -16.47 1.61 0.47
N SER A 378 -15.86 2.76 0.74
CA SER A 378 -15.09 3.58 -0.19
C SER A 378 -14.05 4.34 0.63
N ASP A 379 -12.77 4.05 0.40
CA ASP A 379 -11.67 4.72 1.12
C ASP A 379 -11.67 6.23 0.90
N LEU A 380 -11.95 6.66 -0.34
CA LEU A 380 -11.98 8.10 -0.66
C LEU A 380 -13.16 8.80 0.03
N LEU A 381 -14.32 8.16 0.04
CA LEU A 381 -15.48 8.69 0.75
C LEU A 381 -15.23 8.74 2.25
N GLN A 382 -14.74 7.65 2.84
CA GLN A 382 -14.44 7.60 4.27
C GLN A 382 -13.41 8.64 4.67
N TRP A 383 -12.34 8.80 3.87
CA TRP A 383 -11.37 9.87 4.11
C TRP A 383 -12.02 11.27 4.13
N LEU A 384 -12.92 11.53 3.19
CA LEU A 384 -13.66 12.80 3.15
C LEU A 384 -14.61 12.94 4.35
N LEU A 385 -15.28 11.88 4.77
CA LEU A 385 -16.19 11.90 5.92
C LEU A 385 -15.46 12.14 7.24
N GLU A 386 -14.28 11.52 7.42
CA GLU A 386 -13.50 11.62 8.64
C GLU A 386 -12.64 12.89 8.72
N MET A 387 -12.04 13.30 7.62
CA MET A 387 -11.08 14.40 7.57
C MET A 387 -11.61 15.68 6.91
N GLY A 388 -12.81 15.61 6.36
CA GLY A 388 -13.49 16.72 5.70
C GLY A 388 -12.74 17.24 4.46
N LEU A 389 -13.12 18.44 4.01
CA LEU A 389 -12.48 19.11 2.87
C LEU A 389 -10.99 19.36 3.09
N VAL A 390 -10.56 19.62 4.34
CA VAL A 390 -9.14 19.82 4.66
C VAL A 390 -8.34 18.54 4.38
N GLY A 391 -8.86 17.38 4.79
CA GLY A 391 -8.26 16.09 4.47
C GLY A 391 -8.21 15.81 2.98
N ALA A 392 -9.27 16.15 2.25
CA ALA A 392 -9.30 16.02 0.77
C ALA A 392 -8.24 16.90 0.10
N LEU A 393 -8.05 18.14 0.54
CA LEU A 393 -7.01 19.03 0.04
C LEU A 393 -5.60 18.51 0.35
N LEU A 394 -5.37 17.94 1.53
CA LEU A 394 -4.10 17.30 1.88
C LEU A 394 -3.80 16.10 0.97
N LEU A 395 -4.78 15.24 0.72
CA LEU A 395 -4.62 14.13 -0.22
C LEU A 395 -4.34 14.64 -1.64
N ALA A 396 -5.03 15.70 -2.07
CA ALA A 396 -4.79 16.32 -3.36
C ALA A 396 -3.37 16.89 -3.50
N THR A 397 -2.77 17.44 -2.42
CA THR A 397 -1.38 17.91 -2.45
C THR A 397 -0.39 16.77 -2.75
N VAL A 398 -0.61 15.58 -2.17
CA VAL A 398 0.20 14.39 -2.45
C VAL A 398 0.03 13.97 -3.92
N ALA A 399 -1.20 13.90 -4.42
CA ALA A 399 -1.49 13.55 -5.80
C ALA A 399 -0.81 14.53 -6.79
N VAL A 400 -0.92 15.85 -6.55
CA VAL A 400 -0.26 16.89 -7.35
C VAL A 400 1.26 16.73 -7.28
N ALA A 401 1.84 16.45 -6.12
CA ALA A 401 3.27 16.23 -5.96
C ALA A 401 3.75 15.02 -6.76
N LEU A 402 2.99 13.91 -6.77
CA LEU A 402 3.27 12.73 -7.58
C LEU A 402 3.23 13.01 -9.08
N VAL A 403 2.21 13.75 -9.54
CA VAL A 403 2.08 14.16 -10.96
C VAL A 403 3.23 15.08 -11.38
N ARG A 404 3.59 16.05 -10.54
CA ARG A 404 4.71 16.98 -10.83
C ARG A 404 6.07 16.28 -10.91
N ARG A 405 6.22 15.15 -10.23
CA ARG A 405 7.45 14.33 -10.23
C ARG A 405 7.35 13.12 -11.16
N LEU A 406 6.39 13.13 -12.09
CA LEU A 406 6.21 12.04 -13.04
C LEU A 406 7.46 11.84 -13.91
N HIS A 407 8.11 10.70 -13.71
CA HIS A 407 9.23 10.24 -14.51
C HIS A 407 9.03 8.76 -14.83
N LEU A 408 9.23 8.36 -16.09
CA LEU A 408 8.91 7.03 -16.58
C LEU A 408 10.15 6.13 -16.64
N SER A 409 10.56 5.58 -15.51
CA SER A 409 11.47 4.43 -15.44
C SER A 409 10.67 3.12 -15.28
N THR A 410 11.29 1.97 -15.52
CA THR A 410 10.64 0.64 -15.34
C THR A 410 10.05 0.50 -13.94
N GLU A 411 10.82 0.86 -12.91
CA GLU A 411 10.42 0.88 -11.53
C GLU A 411 9.17 1.76 -11.31
N ARG A 412 9.28 3.05 -11.68
CA ARG A 412 8.21 4.02 -11.42
C ARG A 412 6.93 3.75 -12.20
N ILE A 413 7.03 3.24 -13.43
CA ILE A 413 5.86 2.81 -14.21
C ILE A 413 5.06 1.76 -13.43
N ALA A 414 5.75 0.77 -12.84
CA ALA A 414 5.08 -0.25 -12.06
C ALA A 414 4.40 0.32 -10.80
N LEU A 415 5.06 1.26 -10.11
CA LEU A 415 4.49 1.90 -8.92
C LEU A 415 3.27 2.76 -9.28
N TYR A 416 3.33 3.57 -10.33
CA TYR A 416 2.16 4.35 -10.80
C TYR A 416 1.02 3.46 -11.24
N ALA A 417 1.32 2.35 -11.91
CA ALA A 417 0.31 1.37 -12.33
C ALA A 417 -0.37 0.69 -11.13
N GLY A 418 0.41 0.32 -10.11
CA GLY A 418 -0.12 -0.21 -8.85
C GLY A 418 -0.98 0.83 -8.11
N LEU A 419 -0.54 2.10 -8.05
CA LEU A 419 -1.34 3.19 -7.46
C LEU A 419 -2.65 3.39 -8.23
N ALA A 420 -2.65 3.34 -9.57
CA ALA A 420 -3.86 3.45 -10.37
C ALA A 420 -4.84 2.30 -10.07
N ALA A 421 -4.35 1.06 -9.94
CA ALA A 421 -5.16 -0.08 -9.53
C ALA A 421 -5.78 0.14 -8.14
N LEU A 422 -4.96 0.53 -7.16
CA LEU A 422 -5.43 0.76 -5.79
C LEU A 422 -6.41 1.95 -5.70
N SER A 423 -6.20 3.00 -6.49
CA SER A 423 -7.11 4.15 -6.54
C SER A 423 -8.49 3.76 -7.07
N LEU A 424 -8.56 2.84 -8.03
CA LEU A 424 -9.82 2.30 -8.50
C LEU A 424 -10.54 1.47 -7.41
N VAL A 425 -9.78 0.67 -6.66
CA VAL A 425 -10.35 -0.07 -5.51
C VAL A 425 -10.89 0.90 -4.45
N ALA A 426 -10.18 1.97 -4.16
CA ALA A 426 -10.54 2.96 -3.15
C ALA A 426 -11.87 3.69 -3.41
N LEU A 427 -12.39 3.64 -4.65
CA LEU A 427 -13.71 4.19 -4.98
C LEU A 427 -14.86 3.38 -4.37
N ALA A 428 -14.69 2.06 -4.17
CA ALA A 428 -15.77 1.17 -3.76
C ALA A 428 -15.32 0.03 -2.84
N ASP A 429 -14.21 0.20 -2.11
CA ASP A 429 -13.73 -0.70 -1.05
C ASP A 429 -12.86 0.07 -0.03
N PHE A 430 -12.50 -0.59 1.10
CA PHE A 430 -11.78 0.01 2.25
C PHE A 430 -10.35 -0.55 2.39
N SER A 431 -9.70 -0.86 1.28
CA SER A 431 -8.37 -1.49 1.27
C SER A 431 -7.23 -0.58 1.78
N TRP A 432 -7.43 0.76 1.75
CA TRP A 432 -6.45 1.72 2.29
C TRP A 432 -6.36 1.68 3.82
N HIS A 433 -7.39 1.17 4.50
CA HIS A 433 -7.39 1.07 5.97
C HIS A 433 -6.58 -0.13 6.48
N MET A 434 -6.16 -1.03 5.58
CA MET A 434 -5.42 -2.22 5.96
C MET A 434 -3.92 -1.94 6.09
N PRO A 435 -3.27 -2.18 7.25
CA PRO A 435 -1.85 -1.91 7.46
C PRO A 435 -0.92 -2.53 6.42
N ALA A 436 -1.25 -3.71 5.88
CA ALA A 436 -0.51 -4.35 4.79
C ALA A 436 -0.49 -3.47 3.53
N THR A 437 -1.64 -2.99 3.08
CA THR A 437 -1.80 -2.14 1.90
C THR A 437 -1.20 -0.75 2.14
N GLN A 438 -1.44 -0.16 3.32
CA GLN A 438 -0.90 1.14 3.74
C GLN A 438 0.62 1.16 3.70
N THR A 439 1.28 0.09 4.15
CA THR A 439 2.75 0.00 4.14
C THR A 439 3.29 0.01 2.73
N VAL A 440 2.70 -0.77 1.81
CA VAL A 440 3.10 -0.76 0.39
C VAL A 440 2.85 0.61 -0.24
N LEU A 441 1.71 1.23 0.06
CA LEU A 441 1.35 2.58 -0.42
C LEU A 441 2.38 3.62 0.06
N ALA A 442 2.77 3.59 1.33
CA ALA A 442 3.79 4.48 1.88
C ALA A 442 5.15 4.32 1.19
N LEU A 443 5.57 3.08 0.92
CA LEU A 443 6.80 2.78 0.18
C LEU A 443 6.73 3.34 -1.25
N TYR A 444 5.62 3.17 -1.95
CA TYR A 444 5.42 3.67 -3.30
C TYR A 444 5.48 5.20 -3.34
N ILE A 445 4.74 5.86 -2.45
CA ILE A 445 4.71 7.33 -2.34
C ILE A 445 6.12 7.87 -2.04
N GLY A 446 6.83 7.30 -1.07
CA GLY A 446 8.17 7.73 -0.70
C GLY A 446 9.13 7.71 -1.89
N ILE A 447 9.13 6.62 -2.66
CA ILE A 447 10.03 6.48 -3.82
C ILE A 447 9.60 7.35 -4.99
N LEU A 448 8.30 7.48 -5.24
CA LEU A 448 7.78 8.30 -6.32
C LEU A 448 7.99 9.81 -6.08
N LEU A 449 7.98 10.25 -4.83
CA LEU A 449 8.28 11.63 -4.46
C LEU A 449 9.76 11.98 -4.53
N ARG A 450 10.66 10.99 -4.64
CA ARG A 450 12.10 11.23 -4.78
C ARG A 450 12.41 11.99 -6.08
N ALA A 451 13.12 13.10 -5.95
CA ALA A 451 13.69 13.77 -7.11
C ALA A 451 14.81 12.91 -7.71
N GLU A 452 14.71 12.54 -8.97
CA GLU A 452 15.86 11.98 -9.68
C GLU A 452 16.76 13.13 -10.11
N ALA A 453 18.08 12.98 -9.86
CA ALA A 453 19.05 13.88 -10.44
C ALA A 453 18.86 13.84 -11.97
N ARG A 454 18.56 14.99 -12.58
CA ARG A 454 18.56 15.11 -14.05
C ARG A 454 19.91 14.62 -14.51
N ARG A 455 19.98 13.48 -15.18
CA ARG A 455 21.20 13.10 -15.89
C ARG A 455 21.47 14.18 -16.92
N PRO A 456 22.68 14.77 -16.91
CA PRO A 456 23.05 15.78 -17.89
C PRO A 456 23.00 15.21 -19.31
#